data_56ef4c8e36300b6e63160bdad69f6777
#
_entry.id   56ef4c8e36300b6e63160bdad69f6777
#
_cell.length_a   1.000
_cell.length_b   1.000
_cell.length_c   1.000
_cell.angle_alpha   90.00
_cell.angle_beta   90.00
_cell.angle_gamma   90.00
#
_symmetry.space_group_name_H-M   'P 1'
#
loop_
_entity.id
_entity.type
_entity.pdbx_description
1 polymer ?
#
loop_
_entity_poly.entity_id
_entity_poly.type
_entity_poly.pdbx_seq_one_letter_code
_entity_poly.pdbx_strand_id
1 'polypeptide(L)'
;AGYLPGLLLDLLSVLPDLPERLGPYLRRLLEEPTYTHLEAFLMEVYEEVSPKRQFPPLGALLPSGAFDNAPLERWLATNMAKVGVPNYFADFYRETGRKLYITATNLDNAERVVFGPENDHGLTISESVQASSALPGFFKPARFNGVDYVDGGVRRTANIDVAVEQGADLIICYNPFRPFLNDPHASGRVGSRFLSDR
;
A
#
# COMPACT_ATOMS: atom_id res chain seq x y z
N ALA A 1 -16.01 -0.64 -7.44
CA ALA A 1 -17.19 0.13 -6.97
C ALA A 1 -18.10 -0.63 -5.98
N GLY A 2 -17.69 -1.76 -5.40
CA GLY A 2 -18.57 -2.62 -4.61
C GLY A 2 -18.18 -2.87 -3.15
N TYR A 3 -17.08 -2.33 -2.65
CA TYR A 3 -16.56 -2.65 -1.31
C TYR A 3 -16.84 -1.60 -0.22
N LEU A 4 -17.04 -0.34 -0.58
CA LEU A 4 -17.38 0.71 0.39
C LEU A 4 -18.68 0.44 1.20
N PRO A 5 -19.77 -0.10 0.61
CA PRO A 5 -20.97 -0.40 1.36
C PRO A 5 -20.80 -1.48 2.42
N GLY A 6 -19.97 -2.50 2.16
CA GLY A 6 -19.68 -3.56 3.13
C GLY A 6 -18.88 -3.04 4.32
N LEU A 7 -17.85 -2.25 4.07
CA LEU A 7 -17.02 -1.63 5.09
C LEU A 7 -17.82 -0.70 6.00
N LEU A 8 -18.74 0.08 5.41
CA LEU A 8 -19.65 0.97 6.15
C LEU A 8 -20.63 0.18 7.02
N LEU A 9 -21.16 -0.94 6.53
CA LEU A 9 -22.06 -1.82 7.30
C LEU A 9 -21.33 -2.50 8.45
N ASP A 10 -20.08 -2.94 8.25
CA ASP A 10 -19.23 -3.53 9.30
C ASP A 10 -18.88 -2.47 10.36
N LEU A 11 -18.55 -1.23 9.93
CA LEU A 11 -18.31 -0.11 10.85
C LEU A 11 -19.57 0.23 11.67
N LEU A 12 -20.74 0.23 11.04
CA LEU A 12 -22.03 0.50 11.71
C LEU A 12 -22.40 -0.62 12.69
N SER A 13 -22.02 -1.87 12.45
CA SER A 13 -22.29 -2.99 13.36
C SER A 13 -21.45 -2.97 14.63
N VAL A 14 -20.31 -2.28 14.61
CA VAL A 14 -19.36 -2.18 15.75
C VAL A 14 -19.65 -0.96 16.64
N LEU A 15 -20.58 -0.06 16.24
CA LEU A 15 -20.85 1.22 16.91
C LEU A 15 -22.27 1.33 17.49
N PRO A 16 -22.67 0.45 18.45
CA PRO A 16 -24.01 0.54 19.05
C PRO A 16 -24.23 1.80 19.90
N ASP A 17 -23.16 2.46 20.38
CA ASP A 17 -23.23 3.65 21.23
C ASP A 17 -22.29 4.75 20.70
N LEU A 18 -22.62 5.32 19.53
CA LEU A 18 -21.83 6.43 18.98
C LEU A 18 -22.02 7.68 19.87
N PRO A 19 -20.93 8.28 20.39
CA PRO A 19 -21.02 9.58 21.05
C PRO A 19 -21.69 10.61 20.13
N GLU A 20 -22.57 11.46 20.67
CA GLU A 20 -23.31 12.48 19.89
C GLU A 20 -22.40 13.34 19.00
N ARG A 21 -21.15 13.54 19.42
CA ARG A 21 -20.14 14.30 18.68
C ARG A 21 -19.69 13.65 17.35
N LEU A 22 -19.74 12.34 17.25
CA LEU A 22 -19.33 11.61 16.03
C LEU A 22 -20.41 11.59 14.95
N GLY A 23 -21.67 11.85 15.32
CA GLY A 23 -22.81 11.85 14.40
C GLY A 23 -22.63 12.72 13.15
N PRO A 24 -22.19 13.98 13.26
CA PRO A 24 -21.98 14.85 12.10
C PRO A 24 -20.89 14.36 11.13
N TYR A 25 -19.82 13.77 11.64
CA TYR A 25 -18.72 13.23 10.81
C TYR A 25 -19.14 11.96 10.10
N LEU A 26 -19.84 11.07 10.80
CA LEU A 26 -20.40 9.86 10.20
C LEU A 26 -21.42 10.22 9.11
N ARG A 27 -22.29 11.19 9.34
CA ARG A 27 -23.28 11.64 8.37
C ARG A 27 -22.62 12.17 7.10
N ARG A 28 -21.59 13.00 7.21
CA ARG A 28 -20.82 13.49 6.07
C ARG A 28 -20.16 12.35 5.30
N LEU A 29 -19.58 11.37 6.01
CA LEU A 29 -18.97 10.20 5.39
C LEU A 29 -20.00 9.36 4.63
N LEU A 30 -21.24 9.26 5.13
CA LEU A 30 -22.32 8.52 4.47
C LEU A 30 -22.89 9.27 3.27
N GLU A 31 -23.00 10.60 3.34
CA GLU A 31 -23.49 11.45 2.25
C GLU A 31 -22.47 11.55 1.11
N GLU A 32 -21.19 11.70 1.44
CA GLU A 32 -20.09 11.78 0.47
C GLU A 32 -18.92 10.92 0.94
N PRO A 33 -18.82 9.64 0.54
CA PRO A 33 -17.77 8.72 0.96
C PRO A 33 -16.43 9.07 0.28
N THR A 34 -15.77 10.13 0.77
CA THR A 34 -14.43 10.55 0.34
C THR A 34 -13.40 10.18 1.38
N TYR A 35 -12.13 10.06 0.95
CA TYR A 35 -11.01 9.81 1.86
C TYR A 35 -10.90 10.87 2.96
N THR A 36 -11.16 12.13 2.61
CA THR A 36 -11.13 13.26 3.55
C THR A 36 -12.18 13.13 4.66
N HIS A 37 -13.39 12.69 4.32
CA HIS A 37 -14.45 12.47 5.30
C HIS A 37 -14.19 11.25 6.18
N LEU A 38 -13.59 10.19 5.61
CA LEU A 38 -13.14 9.02 6.37
C LEU A 38 -12.02 9.39 7.35
N GLU A 39 -11.02 10.14 6.90
CA GLU A 39 -9.92 10.62 7.76
C GLU A 39 -10.44 11.51 8.90
N ALA A 40 -11.32 12.46 8.60
CA ALA A 40 -11.93 13.34 9.60
C ALA A 40 -12.73 12.55 10.64
N PHE A 41 -13.49 11.57 10.21
CA PHE A 41 -14.25 10.69 11.11
C PHE A 41 -13.31 9.85 11.99
N LEU A 42 -12.28 9.24 11.42
CA LEU A 42 -11.31 8.43 12.17
C LEU A 42 -10.49 9.25 13.16
N MET A 43 -10.15 10.50 12.82
CA MET A 43 -9.42 11.39 13.73
C MET A 43 -10.30 11.79 14.92
N GLU A 44 -11.58 12.08 14.70
CA GLU A 44 -12.50 12.41 15.78
C GLU A 44 -12.76 11.20 16.69
N VAL A 45 -12.93 10.01 16.12
CA VAL A 45 -12.99 8.75 16.88
C VAL A 45 -11.73 8.57 17.73
N TYR A 46 -10.55 8.86 17.18
CA TYR A 46 -9.29 8.76 17.91
C TYR A 46 -9.22 9.74 19.08
N GLU A 47 -9.60 11.00 18.90
CA GLU A 47 -9.59 12.02 19.96
C GLU A 47 -10.55 11.70 21.09
N GLU A 48 -11.73 11.19 20.78
CA GLU A 48 -12.76 10.85 21.78
C GLU A 48 -12.35 9.60 22.59
N VAL A 49 -11.66 8.67 21.97
CA VAL A 49 -11.37 7.34 22.51
C VAL A 49 -10.00 7.25 23.16
N SER A 50 -9.01 8.02 22.67
CA SER A 50 -7.60 7.96 23.07
C SER A 50 -7.31 8.25 24.55
N PRO A 51 -8.03 9.13 25.27
CA PRO A 51 -7.65 9.42 26.65
C PRO A 51 -8.14 8.43 27.68
N LYS A 52 -9.03 7.50 27.36
CA LYS A 52 -9.80 6.77 28.38
C LYS A 52 -9.65 5.26 28.42
N ARG A 53 -9.11 4.61 27.40
CA ARG A 53 -8.95 3.13 27.37
C ARG A 53 -7.68 2.72 26.61
N GLN A 54 -7.05 1.64 27.03
CA GLN A 54 -6.09 0.90 26.21
C GLN A 54 -6.86 0.24 25.05
N PHE A 55 -7.06 0.99 23.98
CA PHE A 55 -7.63 0.45 22.76
C PHE A 55 -6.57 -0.36 22.02
N PRO A 56 -6.96 -1.43 21.32
CA PRO A 56 -6.09 -2.03 20.33
C PRO A 56 -5.65 -0.91 19.36
N PRO A 57 -4.39 -0.93 18.91
CA PRO A 57 -3.88 0.09 18.01
C PRO A 57 -4.85 0.27 16.85
N LEU A 58 -5.10 1.51 16.43
CA LEU A 58 -6.02 1.86 15.31
C LEU A 58 -5.81 0.95 14.08
N GLY A 59 -4.59 0.47 13.86
CA GLY A 59 -4.28 -0.54 12.85
C GLY A 59 -5.03 -1.86 12.98
N ALA A 60 -5.53 -2.20 14.18
CA ALA A 60 -6.35 -3.41 14.36
C ALA A 60 -7.83 -3.19 13.99
N LEU A 61 -8.27 -1.92 13.91
CA LEU A 61 -9.62 -1.53 13.49
C LEU A 61 -9.68 -1.20 11.99
N LEU A 62 -8.54 -0.90 11.38
CA LEU A 62 -8.47 -0.73 9.93
C LEU A 62 -8.49 -2.12 9.30
N PRO A 63 -9.39 -2.39 8.34
CA PRO A 63 -9.26 -3.59 7.52
C PRO A 63 -7.85 -3.60 6.91
N SER A 64 -7.26 -4.77 6.75
CA SER A 64 -5.90 -4.98 6.24
C SER A 64 -5.59 -4.31 4.90
N GLY A 65 -6.57 -3.57 4.36
CA GLY A 65 -6.53 -2.74 3.15
C GLY A 65 -7.93 -2.55 2.59
N ALA A 66 -8.25 -1.32 2.18
CA ALA A 66 -9.55 -0.98 1.61
C ALA A 66 -9.74 -1.49 0.19
N PHE A 67 -8.65 -1.74 -0.53
CA PHE A 67 -8.65 -2.09 -1.94
C PHE A 67 -7.92 -3.42 -2.19
N ASP A 68 -8.27 -4.06 -3.30
CA ASP A 68 -7.60 -5.25 -3.80
C ASP A 68 -6.80 -4.87 -5.05
N ASN A 69 -5.50 -5.11 -5.05
CA ASN A 69 -4.62 -4.83 -6.20
C ASN A 69 -4.42 -6.05 -7.13
N ALA A 70 -5.11 -7.17 -6.92
CA ALA A 70 -5.08 -8.31 -7.84
C ALA A 70 -5.50 -7.96 -9.29
N PRO A 71 -6.37 -6.95 -9.56
CA PRO A 71 -6.59 -6.49 -10.93
C PRO A 71 -5.33 -5.96 -11.63
N LEU A 72 -4.39 -5.37 -10.90
CA LEU A 72 -3.11 -4.90 -11.46
C LEU A 72 -2.26 -6.08 -11.94
N GLU A 73 -2.18 -7.14 -11.14
CA GLU A 73 -1.47 -8.37 -11.52
C GLU A 73 -2.03 -8.95 -12.83
N ARG A 74 -3.36 -9.19 -12.89
CA ARG A 74 -4.01 -9.74 -14.08
C ARG A 74 -3.84 -8.87 -15.32
N TRP A 75 -3.93 -7.56 -15.15
CA TRP A 75 -3.70 -6.60 -16.23
C TRP A 75 -2.27 -6.70 -16.75
N LEU A 76 -1.28 -6.74 -15.85
CA LEU A 76 0.13 -6.83 -16.19
C LEU A 76 0.45 -8.15 -16.89
N ALA A 77 0.04 -9.29 -16.32
CA ALA A 77 0.23 -10.61 -16.92
C ALA A 77 -0.36 -10.69 -18.34
N THR A 78 -1.57 -10.17 -18.50
CA THR A 78 -2.26 -10.14 -19.81
C THR A 78 -1.49 -9.28 -20.83
N ASN A 79 -0.99 -8.10 -20.42
CA ASN A 79 -0.27 -7.22 -21.34
C ASN A 79 1.12 -7.76 -21.67
N MET A 80 1.84 -8.36 -20.72
CA MET A 80 3.11 -9.04 -20.97
C MET A 80 2.93 -10.15 -22.01
N ALA A 81 1.91 -10.99 -21.84
CA ALA A 81 1.62 -12.04 -22.80
C ALA A 81 1.29 -11.50 -24.22
N LYS A 82 0.53 -10.40 -24.32
CA LYS A 82 0.18 -9.77 -25.60
C LYS A 82 1.39 -9.24 -26.38
N VAL A 83 2.41 -8.74 -25.66
CA VAL A 83 3.62 -8.18 -26.28
C VAL A 83 4.76 -9.19 -26.32
N GLY A 84 4.51 -10.44 -25.93
CA GLY A 84 5.50 -11.53 -25.96
C GLY A 84 6.62 -11.38 -24.91
N VAL A 85 6.37 -10.68 -23.81
CA VAL A 85 7.34 -10.56 -22.71
C VAL A 85 7.10 -11.68 -21.70
N PRO A 86 8.15 -12.48 -21.37
CA PRO A 86 8.03 -13.55 -20.38
C PRO A 86 7.65 -13.02 -18.98
N ASN A 87 6.74 -13.73 -18.31
CA ASN A 87 6.28 -13.36 -16.96
C ASN A 87 7.04 -14.11 -15.85
N TYR A 88 8.09 -14.85 -16.17
CA TYR A 88 9.01 -15.48 -15.20
C TYR A 88 10.37 -14.80 -15.26
N PHE A 89 10.99 -14.56 -14.12
CA PHE A 89 12.27 -13.85 -14.01
C PHE A 89 13.40 -14.54 -14.78
N ALA A 90 13.48 -15.87 -14.69
CA ALA A 90 14.50 -16.65 -15.38
C ALA A 90 14.31 -16.59 -16.91
N ASP A 91 13.08 -16.66 -17.39
CA ASP A 91 12.77 -16.58 -18.81
C ASP A 91 13.02 -15.18 -19.36
N PHE A 92 12.61 -14.16 -18.60
CA PHE A 92 12.88 -12.76 -18.91
C PHE A 92 14.40 -12.51 -19.05
N TYR A 93 15.19 -13.00 -18.08
CA TYR A 93 16.65 -12.89 -18.14
C TYR A 93 17.24 -13.63 -19.36
N ARG A 94 16.78 -14.85 -19.61
CA ARG A 94 17.26 -15.67 -20.75
C ARG A 94 17.00 -15.00 -22.10
N GLU A 95 15.84 -14.35 -22.25
CA GLU A 95 15.44 -13.73 -23.53
C GLU A 95 16.02 -12.33 -23.72
N THR A 96 16.16 -11.55 -22.63
CA THR A 96 16.57 -10.14 -22.73
C THR A 96 18.05 -9.93 -22.38
N GLY A 97 18.69 -10.87 -21.68
CA GLY A 97 20.02 -10.68 -21.09
C GLY A 97 20.05 -9.67 -19.93
N ARG A 98 18.88 -9.22 -19.45
CA ARG A 98 18.75 -8.19 -18.41
C ARG A 98 18.13 -8.80 -17.16
N LYS A 99 18.74 -8.54 -16.01
CA LYS A 99 18.18 -8.92 -14.72
C LYS A 99 17.12 -7.91 -14.27
N LEU A 100 16.01 -8.43 -13.78
CA LEU A 100 14.95 -7.64 -13.16
C LEU A 100 14.85 -8.03 -11.69
N TYR A 101 14.77 -7.05 -10.81
CA TYR A 101 14.58 -7.27 -9.38
C TYR A 101 13.38 -6.45 -8.90
N ILE A 102 12.54 -7.09 -8.10
CA ILE A 102 11.36 -6.48 -7.47
C ILE A 102 11.45 -6.78 -5.98
N THR A 103 11.16 -5.80 -5.13
CA THR A 103 11.23 -5.98 -3.69
C THR A 103 9.86 -5.87 -3.04
N ALA A 104 9.62 -6.70 -2.05
CA ALA A 104 8.47 -6.63 -1.17
C ALA A 104 8.91 -6.83 0.29
N THR A 105 8.00 -6.64 1.22
CA THR A 105 8.21 -6.96 2.64
C THR A 105 7.29 -8.12 3.01
N ASN A 106 7.86 -9.19 3.55
CA ASN A 106 7.11 -10.28 4.16
C ASN A 106 6.48 -9.76 5.45
N LEU A 107 5.16 -9.85 5.57
CA LEU A 107 4.42 -9.29 6.69
C LEU A 107 4.61 -10.08 7.99
N ASP A 108 4.89 -11.40 7.90
CA ASP A 108 5.01 -12.26 9.07
C ASP A 108 6.28 -11.98 9.89
N ASN A 109 7.41 -11.71 9.19
CA ASN A 109 8.71 -11.51 9.83
C ASN A 109 9.30 -10.11 9.61
N ALA A 110 8.60 -9.25 8.89
CA ALA A 110 9.03 -7.91 8.49
C ALA A 110 10.35 -7.90 7.71
N GLU A 111 10.72 -8.99 7.05
CA GLU A 111 11.93 -9.05 6.23
C GLU A 111 11.68 -8.59 4.81
N ARG A 112 12.67 -7.90 4.24
CA ARG A 112 12.68 -7.57 2.83
C ARG A 112 12.90 -8.85 2.01
N VAL A 113 12.05 -9.05 1.03
CA VAL A 113 12.18 -10.10 0.02
C VAL A 113 12.56 -9.46 -1.30
N VAL A 114 13.55 -10.04 -1.99
CA VAL A 114 13.99 -9.60 -3.32
C VAL A 114 13.67 -10.72 -4.31
N PHE A 115 12.72 -10.48 -5.19
CA PHE A 115 12.39 -11.37 -6.30
C PHE A 115 13.30 -11.07 -7.47
N GLY A 116 13.85 -12.10 -8.08
CA GLY A 116 14.78 -11.96 -9.21
C GLY A 116 15.09 -13.30 -9.88
N PRO A 117 15.95 -13.28 -10.90
CA PRO A 117 16.28 -14.51 -11.66
C PRO A 117 16.99 -15.57 -10.84
N GLU A 118 17.67 -15.21 -9.76
CA GLU A 118 18.35 -16.12 -8.84
C GLU A 118 17.39 -16.73 -7.80
N ASN A 119 16.33 -15.96 -7.44
CA ASN A 119 15.32 -16.41 -6.49
C ASN A 119 14.01 -15.64 -6.70
N ASP A 120 13.06 -16.26 -7.35
CA ASP A 120 11.71 -15.71 -7.59
C ASP A 120 10.70 -16.09 -6.50
N HIS A 121 11.10 -16.92 -5.53
CA HIS A 121 10.23 -17.46 -4.49
C HIS A 121 8.97 -18.17 -5.02
N GLY A 122 9.02 -18.65 -6.26
CA GLY A 122 7.90 -19.28 -6.96
C GLY A 122 6.83 -18.30 -7.45
N LEU A 123 7.16 -17.00 -7.55
CA LEU A 123 6.27 -15.95 -8.04
C LEU A 123 6.67 -15.52 -9.46
N THR A 124 5.66 -15.16 -10.23
CA THR A 124 5.84 -14.47 -11.50
C THR A 124 6.21 -13.01 -11.31
N ILE A 125 6.64 -12.33 -12.38
CA ILE A 125 6.92 -10.90 -12.37
C ILE A 125 5.65 -10.11 -12.00
N SER A 126 4.49 -10.46 -12.57
CA SER A 126 3.22 -9.78 -12.27
C SER A 126 2.76 -9.94 -10.82
N GLU A 127 2.93 -11.13 -10.24
CA GLU A 127 2.64 -11.39 -8.83
C GLU A 127 3.60 -10.62 -7.91
N SER A 128 4.88 -10.55 -8.27
CA SER A 128 5.88 -9.77 -7.53
C SER A 128 5.58 -8.27 -7.58
N VAL A 129 5.08 -7.75 -8.71
CA VAL A 129 4.61 -6.36 -8.83
C VAL A 129 3.38 -6.14 -7.93
N GLN A 130 2.44 -7.08 -7.90
CA GLN A 130 1.30 -7.00 -6.97
C GLN A 130 1.78 -6.93 -5.52
N ALA A 131 2.69 -7.81 -5.12
CA ALA A 131 3.28 -7.82 -3.77
C ALA A 131 3.99 -6.49 -3.43
N SER A 132 4.80 -5.99 -4.38
CA SER A 132 5.56 -4.74 -4.25
C SER A 132 4.68 -3.49 -4.22
N SER A 133 3.46 -3.57 -4.73
CA SER A 133 2.51 -2.44 -4.79
C SER A 133 1.45 -2.49 -3.70
N ALA A 134 1.49 -3.48 -2.81
CA ALA A 134 0.51 -3.66 -1.73
C ALA A 134 0.80 -2.71 -0.56
N LEU A 135 0.55 -1.41 -0.78
CA LEU A 135 0.77 -0.36 0.22
C LEU A 135 -0.18 -0.55 1.41
N PRO A 136 0.35 -0.76 2.64
CA PRO A 136 -0.46 -0.94 3.83
C PRO A 136 -1.45 0.22 4.06
N GLY A 137 -2.64 -0.13 4.51
CA GLY A 137 -3.73 0.83 4.72
C GLY A 137 -4.56 1.11 3.46
N PHE A 138 -3.97 1.00 2.26
CA PHE A 138 -4.69 1.16 0.99
C PHE A 138 -5.06 -0.20 0.40
N PHE A 139 -4.09 -1.10 0.27
CA PHE A 139 -4.31 -2.39 -0.33
C PHE A 139 -4.22 -3.52 0.70
N LYS A 140 -4.99 -4.58 0.43
CA LYS A 140 -4.83 -5.85 1.14
C LYS A 140 -3.42 -6.37 0.89
N PRO A 141 -2.78 -7.01 1.88
CA PRO A 141 -1.56 -7.77 1.64
C PRO A 141 -1.75 -8.75 0.48
N ALA A 142 -0.78 -8.83 -0.41
CA ALA A 142 -0.79 -9.79 -1.49
C ALA A 142 -0.37 -11.15 -0.94
N ARG A 143 -1.24 -12.17 -1.06
CA ARG A 143 -0.97 -13.50 -0.51
C ARG A 143 -0.58 -14.47 -1.60
N PHE A 144 0.66 -14.96 -1.52
CA PHE A 144 1.22 -15.96 -2.43
C PHE A 144 1.95 -17.05 -1.65
N ASN A 145 1.74 -18.30 -2.03
CA ASN A 145 2.40 -19.47 -1.41
C ASN A 145 2.28 -19.50 0.12
N GLY A 146 1.17 -18.99 0.69
CA GLY A 146 0.92 -18.94 2.12
C GLY A 146 1.55 -17.78 2.86
N VAL A 147 2.31 -16.91 2.18
CA VAL A 147 2.98 -15.73 2.73
C VAL A 147 2.24 -14.46 2.33
N ASP A 148 2.06 -13.54 3.27
CA ASP A 148 1.48 -12.22 3.05
C ASP A 148 2.59 -11.19 2.80
N TYR A 149 2.51 -10.49 1.66
CA TYR A 149 3.47 -9.48 1.25
C TYR A 149 2.84 -8.09 1.22
N VAL A 150 3.62 -7.11 1.59
CA VAL A 150 3.30 -5.68 1.46
C VAL A 150 4.43 -4.95 0.72
N ASP A 151 4.17 -3.71 0.33
CA ASP A 151 5.11 -2.85 -0.40
C ASP A 151 6.52 -2.87 0.21
N GLY A 152 7.52 -3.10 -0.63
CA GLY A 152 8.93 -3.10 -0.22
C GLY A 152 9.42 -1.75 0.31
N GLY A 153 8.78 -0.66 -0.11
CA GLY A 153 9.05 0.70 0.36
C GLY A 153 8.79 0.91 1.85
N VAL A 154 7.98 0.06 2.48
CA VAL A 154 7.73 0.09 3.93
C VAL A 154 9.02 -0.09 4.74
N ARG A 155 9.94 -0.89 4.25
CA ARG A 155 11.21 -1.16 4.94
C ARG A 155 12.39 -0.39 4.35
N ARG A 156 12.46 -0.28 3.02
CA ARG A 156 13.51 0.47 2.31
C ARG A 156 12.95 1.14 1.06
N THR A 157 13.05 2.45 0.99
CA THR A 157 12.39 3.22 -0.06
C THR A 157 13.07 3.10 -1.43
N ALA A 158 14.39 2.95 -1.51
CA ALA A 158 15.10 3.05 -2.79
C ALA A 158 15.77 1.75 -3.26
N ASN A 159 16.00 0.76 -2.39
CA ASN A 159 16.58 -0.57 -2.71
C ASN A 159 17.84 -0.54 -3.61
N ILE A 160 18.64 0.51 -3.54
CA ILE A 160 19.85 0.73 -4.36
C ILE A 160 20.91 -0.36 -4.11
N ASP A 161 20.92 -0.88 -2.89
CA ASP A 161 21.82 -1.95 -2.46
C ASP A 161 21.70 -3.20 -3.33
N VAL A 162 20.51 -3.54 -3.80
CA VAL A 162 20.31 -4.66 -4.73
C VAL A 162 21.11 -4.46 -6.02
N ALA A 163 21.10 -3.25 -6.59
CA ALA A 163 21.87 -2.95 -7.79
C ALA A 163 23.39 -2.99 -7.53
N VAL A 164 23.84 -2.49 -6.38
CA VAL A 164 25.26 -2.54 -5.98
C VAL A 164 25.72 -4.00 -5.80
N GLU A 165 24.97 -4.81 -5.09
CA GLU A 165 25.25 -6.23 -4.86
C GLU A 165 25.31 -7.04 -6.17
N GLN A 166 24.56 -6.61 -7.18
CA GLN A 166 24.58 -7.22 -8.51
C GLN A 166 25.67 -6.66 -9.44
N GLY A 167 26.55 -5.81 -8.92
CA GLY A 167 27.72 -5.32 -9.64
C GLY A 167 27.44 -4.22 -10.66
N ALA A 168 26.44 -3.39 -10.43
CA ALA A 168 26.13 -2.25 -11.30
C ALA A 168 27.21 -1.15 -11.16
N ASP A 169 27.84 -0.78 -12.29
CA ASP A 169 28.84 0.30 -12.36
C ASP A 169 28.19 1.70 -12.33
N LEU A 170 26.95 1.80 -12.75
CA LEU A 170 26.18 3.04 -12.76
C LEU A 170 24.75 2.76 -12.29
N ILE A 171 24.29 3.56 -11.32
CA ILE A 171 22.93 3.48 -10.79
C ILE A 171 22.20 4.78 -11.08
N ILE A 172 21.07 4.69 -11.79
CA ILE A 172 20.16 5.80 -12.02
C ILE A 172 18.92 5.56 -11.17
N CYS A 173 18.71 6.43 -10.16
CA CYS A 173 17.53 6.37 -9.30
C CYS A 173 16.46 7.32 -9.82
N TYR A 174 15.33 6.77 -10.27
CA TYR A 174 14.14 7.55 -10.62
C TYR A 174 13.14 7.53 -9.47
N ASN A 175 12.89 8.71 -8.88
CA ASN A 175 11.87 8.88 -7.85
C ASN A 175 10.75 9.78 -8.39
N PRO A 176 9.55 9.26 -8.63
CA PRO A 176 8.41 10.05 -9.12
C PRO A 176 7.84 10.99 -8.04
N PHE A 177 8.14 10.76 -6.77
CA PHE A 177 7.69 11.62 -5.70
C PHE A 177 8.54 12.87 -5.60
N ARG A 178 7.92 14.02 -5.85
CA ARG A 178 8.59 15.31 -5.64
C ARG A 178 8.60 15.62 -4.13
N PRO A 179 9.78 15.80 -3.51
CA PRO A 179 9.83 16.25 -2.12
C PRO A 179 9.26 17.66 -2.03
N PHE A 180 8.33 17.85 -1.09
CA PHE A 180 7.80 19.16 -0.77
C PHE A 180 8.43 19.65 0.52
N LEU A 181 8.98 20.87 0.49
CA LEU A 181 9.26 21.63 1.69
C LEU A 181 7.98 22.41 2.01
N ASN A 182 7.26 21.95 3.05
CA ASN A 182 6.17 22.73 3.60
C ASN A 182 6.75 23.69 4.65
N ASP A 183 6.45 24.98 4.49
CA ASP A 183 6.66 25.96 5.57
C ASP A 183 5.32 26.13 6.32
N PRO A 184 5.15 25.50 7.50
CA PRO A 184 3.93 25.60 8.28
C PRO A 184 3.62 27.03 8.74
N HIS A 185 4.64 27.86 8.92
CA HIS A 185 4.48 29.26 9.33
C HIS A 185 3.94 30.12 8.18
N ALA A 186 4.36 29.86 6.95
CA ALA A 186 3.88 30.58 5.78
C ALA A 186 2.53 30.06 5.28
N SER A 187 2.33 28.72 5.28
CA SER A 187 1.12 28.09 4.75
C SER A 187 -0.01 27.96 5.78
N GLY A 188 0.31 27.98 7.09
CA GLY A 188 -0.63 27.67 8.16
C GLY A 188 -1.18 26.23 8.14
N ARG A 189 -0.60 25.35 7.31
CA ARG A 189 -1.06 23.97 7.08
C ARG A 189 0.04 22.97 7.38
N VAL A 190 -0.31 21.84 7.96
CA VAL A 190 0.61 20.76 8.34
C VAL A 190 0.12 19.42 7.79
N GLY A 191 1.08 18.53 7.50
CA GLY A 191 0.82 17.13 7.13
C GLY A 191 -0.07 16.96 5.91
N SER A 192 -1.05 16.08 6.01
CA SER A 192 -1.97 15.70 4.93
C SER A 192 -2.79 16.89 4.38
N ARG A 193 -3.14 17.87 5.24
CA ARG A 193 -3.86 19.08 4.80
C ARG A 193 -3.09 19.92 3.79
N PHE A 194 -1.77 19.86 3.81
CA PHE A 194 -0.94 20.54 2.81
C PHE A 194 -1.00 19.82 1.45
N LEU A 195 -1.13 18.49 1.46
CA LEU A 195 -1.16 17.68 0.25
C LEU A 195 -2.54 17.63 -0.42
N SER A 196 -3.62 17.72 0.36
CA SER A 196 -4.99 17.57 -0.15
C SER A 196 -5.50 18.74 -1.00
N ASP A 197 -4.85 19.90 -0.95
CA ASP A 197 -5.28 21.12 -1.65
C ASP A 197 -4.49 21.36 -2.96
N ARG A 198 -3.82 20.33 -3.49
CA ARG A 198 -3.10 20.35 -4.76
C ARG A 198 -3.55 19.26 -5.70
#